data_2a261ca7d8205d52ee4895a4d81315c9
#
_entry.id   2a261ca7d8205d52ee4895a4d81315c9
#
_cell.length_a   1.000
_cell.length_b   1.000
_cell.length_c   1.000
_cell.angle_alpha   90.00
_cell.angle_beta   90.00
_cell.angle_gamma   90.00
#
_symmetry.space_group_name_H-M   'P 1'
#
loop_
_entity.id
_entity.type
_entity.pdbx_description
1 polymer ?
#
loop_
_entity_poly.entity_id
_entity_poly.type
_entity_poly.pdbx_seq_one_letter_code
_entity_poly.pdbx_strand_id
1 'polypeptide(L)'
;MRSIRSLAVAAATLSILVACSDQATSPVTAPPPNAPAAGQLDVTFDRAAAEFDVPSPVLKAIGYVETRWQMVRGEEEFPGQQAAHGIMALRGAQLERGAALARVSVQAARNEPEANVRAAAALLSSYAAELRFDRSDVAAWAPAVARFSGIADANGQAAYVHRDVYAAINEGVVGRGPLGGVVASLLPSPVAADFPMPATAFAAGPDYAAAIWRPSPNYNARPTGDIGDPAMIIIHTCEGSYTSCWSWLTNSASGVSAHYVVNESGSEISQLVRESDRGWHIGATYDCSLNSSVECWRNGYSANHFTVGIEHGGYASQTSFPVGQIDASAKLSCDITKGQAIPRDRYHILAHGQLQPYNRTDPGPNWPWTDYMNRINSYCSTGTGIIVDSNNTNNNSSVAKYEVSANWSTGSSAGYYGTGYNYASTQAISDPATFWFYLPAAATKTIDAWWVAGSNRSASAPFIAYNASGTEVGRVSVNQQANGGKWNAIGTWSFSAGWNKVQLSRWTTTGYVVVADAIQVR
;
A
#
# COMPACT_ATOMS: atom_id res chain seq x y z
N MET A 1 -59.18 67.41 3.23
CA MET A 1 -59.86 66.15 2.81
C MET A 1 -58.83 65.09 2.83
N ARG A 2 -59.08 64.08 3.60
CA ARG A 2 -58.39 62.80 3.90
C ARG A 2 -57.03 62.49 3.27
N SER A 3 -56.04 62.54 4.14
CA SER A 3 -54.71 62.00 4.11
C SER A 3 -54.77 60.44 4.18
N ILE A 4 -54.04 59.75 3.33
CA ILE A 4 -53.75 58.31 3.50
C ILE A 4 -52.23 58.16 3.69
N ARG A 5 -51.86 57.71 4.92
CA ARG A 5 -50.47 57.37 5.28
C ARG A 5 -50.14 55.97 4.77
N SER A 6 -49.08 55.88 4.03
CA SER A 6 -48.47 54.55 3.64
C SER A 6 -47.45 54.15 4.69
N LEU A 7 -47.64 53.01 5.33
CA LEU A 7 -46.67 52.32 6.17
C LEU A 7 -45.62 51.63 5.29
N ALA A 8 -44.37 51.98 5.49
CA ALA A 8 -43.25 51.23 4.94
C ALA A 8 -42.85 50.12 5.93
N VAL A 9 -42.97 48.87 5.50
CA VAL A 9 -42.44 47.69 6.23
C VAL A 9 -41.01 47.47 5.76
N ALA A 10 -40.04 47.64 6.68
CA ALA A 10 -38.66 47.29 6.44
C ALA A 10 -38.48 45.78 6.65
N ALA A 11 -38.19 45.05 5.58
CA ALA A 11 -37.77 43.66 5.65
C ALA A 11 -36.26 43.60 5.92
N ALA A 12 -35.89 43.13 7.10
CA ALA A 12 -34.50 42.79 7.43
C ALA A 12 -34.15 41.44 6.84
N THR A 13 -33.31 41.41 5.80
CA THR A 13 -32.72 40.19 5.25
C THR A 13 -31.55 39.77 6.10
N LEU A 14 -31.73 38.66 6.83
CA LEU A 14 -30.68 37.98 7.58
C LEU A 14 -29.84 37.16 6.58
N SER A 15 -28.65 37.63 6.22
CA SER A 15 -27.71 36.90 5.42
C SER A 15 -27.02 35.86 6.29
N ILE A 16 -27.41 34.59 6.13
CA ILE A 16 -26.71 33.44 6.71
C ILE A 16 -25.48 33.17 5.81
N LEU A 17 -24.30 33.52 6.31
CA LEU A 17 -23.03 33.06 5.75
C LEU A 17 -22.87 31.56 6.05
N VAL A 18 -23.18 30.72 5.07
CA VAL A 18 -22.79 29.31 5.10
C VAL A 18 -21.32 29.28 4.74
N ALA A 19 -20.49 29.02 5.74
CA ALA A 19 -19.08 28.65 5.49
C ALA A 19 -19.07 27.26 4.84
N CYS A 20 -18.84 27.21 3.52
CA CYS A 20 -18.47 25.97 2.85
C CYS A 20 -17.09 25.55 3.38
N SER A 21 -17.04 24.53 4.22
CA SER A 21 -15.82 23.79 4.45
C SER A 21 -15.55 22.98 3.19
N ASP A 22 -14.54 23.37 2.41
CA ASP A 22 -13.98 22.55 1.36
C ASP A 22 -13.30 21.31 1.98
N GLN A 23 -14.11 20.30 2.32
CA GLN A 23 -13.60 18.95 2.32
C GLN A 23 -13.53 18.52 0.85
N ALA A 24 -12.31 18.44 0.32
CA ALA A 24 -12.04 17.77 -0.93
C ALA A 24 -12.48 16.31 -0.76
N THR A 25 -13.71 16.02 -1.12
CA THR A 25 -14.17 14.64 -1.33
C THR A 25 -13.41 14.14 -2.53
N SER A 26 -12.43 13.24 -2.31
CA SER A 26 -11.85 12.44 -3.40
C SER A 26 -13.01 11.90 -4.23
N PRO A 27 -12.97 12.00 -5.56
CA PRO A 27 -14.02 11.45 -6.38
C PRO A 27 -14.07 9.94 -6.12
N VAL A 28 -15.15 9.47 -5.50
CA VAL A 28 -15.48 8.06 -5.49
C VAL A 28 -15.74 7.73 -6.96
N THR A 29 -14.74 7.18 -7.65
CA THR A 29 -14.95 6.65 -9.00
C THR A 29 -16.04 5.61 -8.89
N ALA A 30 -17.17 5.87 -9.54
CA ALA A 30 -18.23 4.89 -9.65
C ALA A 30 -17.64 3.57 -10.16
N PRO A 31 -18.02 2.40 -9.62
CA PRO A 31 -17.58 1.12 -10.16
C PRO A 31 -17.85 1.12 -11.67
N PRO A 32 -16.99 0.48 -12.47
CA PRO A 32 -17.20 0.42 -13.91
C PRO A 32 -18.63 -0.07 -14.18
N PRO A 33 -19.33 0.49 -15.17
CA PRO A 33 -20.78 0.34 -15.34
C PRO A 33 -21.30 -1.11 -15.49
N ASN A 34 -20.43 -2.11 -15.51
CA ASN A 34 -20.75 -3.53 -15.65
C ASN A 34 -19.99 -4.43 -14.65
N ALA A 35 -19.71 -3.97 -13.42
CA ALA A 35 -19.16 -4.86 -12.40
C ALA A 35 -20.15 -6.03 -12.14
N PRO A 36 -19.72 -7.29 -12.32
CA PRO A 36 -20.63 -8.44 -12.16
C PRO A 36 -21.09 -8.59 -10.71
N ALA A 37 -22.31 -9.12 -10.52
CA ALA A 37 -22.82 -9.47 -9.20
C ALA A 37 -21.99 -10.61 -8.59
N ALA A 38 -21.98 -10.73 -7.25
CA ALA A 38 -21.25 -11.76 -6.52
C ALA A 38 -21.54 -13.17 -7.09
N GLY A 39 -20.50 -13.94 -7.38
CA GLY A 39 -20.60 -15.28 -7.98
C GLY A 39 -20.88 -15.31 -9.49
N GLN A 40 -21.18 -14.20 -10.11
CA GLN A 40 -21.50 -14.15 -11.55
C GLN A 40 -20.28 -14.40 -12.43
N LEU A 41 -19.07 -14.09 -11.96
CA LEU A 41 -17.83 -14.38 -12.69
C LEU A 41 -17.54 -15.87 -12.75
N ASP A 42 -17.87 -16.67 -11.73
CA ASP A 42 -17.72 -18.13 -11.79
C ASP A 42 -18.49 -18.70 -12.97
N VAL A 43 -19.76 -18.30 -13.15
CA VAL A 43 -20.59 -18.73 -14.27
C VAL A 43 -20.01 -18.25 -15.62
N THR A 44 -19.45 -17.05 -15.67
CA THR A 44 -18.82 -16.49 -16.87
C THR A 44 -17.60 -17.31 -17.27
N PHE A 45 -16.73 -17.63 -16.33
CA PHE A 45 -15.55 -18.47 -16.57
C PHE A 45 -15.92 -19.88 -17.01
N ASP A 46 -16.85 -20.53 -16.30
CA ASP A 46 -17.23 -21.91 -16.57
C ASP A 46 -17.91 -22.05 -17.94
N ARG A 47 -18.71 -21.05 -18.33
CA ARG A 47 -19.36 -21.01 -19.65
C ARG A 47 -18.35 -20.83 -20.77
N ALA A 48 -17.40 -19.89 -20.63
CA ALA A 48 -16.35 -19.69 -21.63
C ALA A 48 -15.39 -20.89 -21.70
N ALA A 49 -15.07 -21.50 -20.57
CA ALA A 49 -14.28 -22.72 -20.49
C ALA A 49 -14.93 -23.88 -21.29
N ALA A 50 -16.22 -24.10 -21.10
CA ALA A 50 -16.98 -25.12 -21.84
C ALA A 50 -17.12 -24.80 -23.34
N GLU A 51 -17.33 -23.52 -23.72
CA GLU A 51 -17.48 -23.08 -25.11
C GLU A 51 -16.20 -23.33 -25.93
N PHE A 52 -15.03 -23.10 -25.34
CA PHE A 52 -13.73 -23.14 -26.04
C PHE A 52 -12.86 -24.35 -25.67
N ASP A 53 -13.36 -25.31 -24.90
CA ASP A 53 -12.65 -26.49 -24.45
C ASP A 53 -11.31 -26.13 -23.77
N VAL A 54 -11.40 -25.25 -22.74
CA VAL A 54 -10.31 -24.82 -21.87
C VAL A 54 -10.66 -25.20 -20.43
N PRO A 55 -9.76 -25.79 -19.62
CA PRO A 55 -10.06 -26.08 -18.23
C PRO A 55 -10.42 -24.79 -17.45
N SER A 56 -11.57 -24.78 -16.79
CA SER A 56 -12.02 -23.61 -15.99
C SER A 56 -10.98 -23.17 -14.94
N PRO A 57 -10.26 -24.10 -14.24
CA PRO A 57 -9.20 -23.70 -13.31
C PRO A 57 -8.07 -22.90 -13.97
N VAL A 58 -7.65 -23.25 -15.19
CA VAL A 58 -6.60 -22.51 -15.92
C VAL A 58 -7.08 -21.09 -16.25
N LEU A 59 -8.30 -20.97 -16.77
CA LEU A 59 -8.87 -19.67 -17.15
C LEU A 59 -9.07 -18.76 -15.94
N LYS A 60 -9.60 -19.30 -14.83
CA LYS A 60 -9.76 -18.59 -13.56
C LYS A 60 -8.43 -18.16 -12.96
N ALA A 61 -7.42 -19.06 -12.96
CA ALA A 61 -6.10 -18.75 -12.42
C ALA A 61 -5.42 -17.62 -13.19
N ILE A 62 -5.44 -17.63 -14.53
CA ILE A 62 -4.90 -16.54 -15.35
C ILE A 62 -5.60 -15.23 -15.01
N GLY A 63 -6.92 -15.18 -14.99
CA GLY A 63 -7.66 -13.96 -14.65
C GLY A 63 -7.36 -13.44 -13.24
N TYR A 64 -7.12 -14.34 -12.29
CA TYR A 64 -6.70 -13.97 -10.94
C TYR A 64 -5.28 -13.39 -10.92
N VAL A 65 -4.34 -14.05 -11.55
CA VAL A 65 -2.93 -13.62 -11.61
C VAL A 65 -2.81 -12.27 -12.29
N GLU A 66 -3.49 -12.08 -13.42
CA GLU A 66 -3.39 -10.85 -14.20
C GLU A 66 -4.06 -9.65 -13.52
N THR A 67 -5.27 -9.82 -12.97
CA THR A 67 -6.07 -8.66 -12.54
C THR A 67 -6.77 -8.83 -11.19
N ARG A 68 -6.60 -9.94 -10.49
CA ARG A 68 -7.41 -10.31 -9.32
C ARG A 68 -8.92 -10.32 -9.65
N TRP A 69 -9.25 -10.72 -10.88
CA TRP A 69 -10.61 -10.73 -11.45
C TRP A 69 -11.27 -9.35 -11.52
N GLN A 70 -10.50 -8.29 -11.57
CA GLN A 70 -11.01 -6.94 -11.78
C GLN A 70 -11.06 -6.59 -13.26
N MET A 71 -12.04 -5.78 -13.65
CA MET A 71 -12.08 -5.17 -14.98
C MET A 71 -11.08 -4.01 -15.00
N VAL A 72 -9.90 -4.23 -15.61
CA VAL A 72 -8.88 -3.20 -15.71
C VAL A 72 -8.98 -2.43 -17.03
N ARG A 73 -8.54 -1.17 -16.98
CA ARG A 73 -8.28 -0.32 -18.12
C ARG A 73 -6.85 0.15 -17.99
N GLY A 74 -5.93 -0.69 -18.45
CA GLY A 74 -4.51 -0.40 -18.35
C GLY A 74 -4.11 0.78 -19.20
N GLU A 75 -2.97 1.34 -18.86
CA GLU A 75 -2.28 2.39 -19.61
C GLU A 75 -0.99 1.82 -20.22
N GLU A 76 -0.36 2.55 -21.12
CA GLU A 76 0.98 2.23 -21.60
C GLU A 76 2.00 2.78 -20.61
N GLU A 77 2.41 1.96 -19.64
CA GLU A 77 3.42 2.34 -18.65
C GLU A 77 4.83 2.35 -19.25
N PHE A 78 5.14 1.35 -20.07
CA PHE A 78 6.46 1.23 -20.69
C PHE A 78 6.36 1.34 -22.20
N PRO A 79 7.32 2.01 -22.87
CA PRO A 79 7.35 2.07 -24.33
C PRO A 79 7.28 0.67 -24.97
N GLY A 80 6.31 0.48 -25.87
CA GLY A 80 6.10 -0.80 -26.56
C GLY A 80 5.30 -1.86 -25.81
N GLN A 81 4.93 -1.63 -24.56
CA GLN A 81 4.03 -2.49 -23.80
C GLN A 81 2.60 -1.92 -23.90
N GLN A 82 1.80 -2.48 -24.79
CA GLN A 82 0.43 -1.99 -25.01
C GLN A 82 -0.45 -2.16 -23.77
N ALA A 83 -1.41 -1.24 -23.59
CA ALA A 83 -2.36 -1.24 -22.48
C ALA A 83 -3.14 -2.56 -22.37
N ALA A 84 -3.32 -3.05 -21.14
CA ALA A 84 -4.09 -4.24 -20.81
C ALA A 84 -5.58 -3.90 -20.62
N HIS A 85 -6.47 -4.81 -21.01
CA HIS A 85 -7.91 -4.59 -20.91
C HIS A 85 -8.65 -5.80 -20.35
N GLY A 86 -9.62 -5.51 -19.48
CA GLY A 86 -10.56 -6.48 -18.96
C GLY A 86 -9.98 -7.39 -17.88
N ILE A 87 -10.74 -8.43 -17.53
CA ILE A 87 -10.40 -9.39 -16.46
C ILE A 87 -9.15 -10.21 -16.81
N MET A 88 -8.97 -10.50 -18.10
CA MET A 88 -7.90 -11.36 -18.60
C MET A 88 -6.68 -10.56 -19.10
N ALA A 89 -6.62 -9.25 -18.82
CA ALA A 89 -5.54 -8.33 -19.19
C ALA A 89 -5.09 -8.43 -20.66
N LEU A 90 -6.03 -8.64 -21.58
CA LEU A 90 -5.70 -8.79 -23.01
C LEU A 90 -5.09 -7.51 -23.59
N ARG A 91 -4.01 -7.65 -24.35
CA ARG A 91 -3.24 -6.54 -24.93
C ARG A 91 -3.15 -6.64 -26.45
N GLY A 92 -3.19 -5.52 -27.15
CA GLY A 92 -2.87 -5.37 -28.56
C GLY A 92 -3.35 -6.51 -29.45
N ALA A 93 -2.43 -7.16 -30.16
CA ALA A 93 -2.73 -8.27 -31.07
C ALA A 93 -3.40 -9.47 -30.40
N GLN A 94 -3.13 -9.73 -29.10
CA GLN A 94 -3.84 -10.78 -28.35
C GLN A 94 -5.33 -10.44 -28.20
N LEU A 95 -5.64 -9.19 -27.85
CA LEU A 95 -7.01 -8.70 -27.74
C LEU A 95 -7.74 -8.81 -29.07
N GLU A 96 -7.14 -8.34 -30.15
CA GLU A 96 -7.73 -8.37 -31.50
C GLU A 96 -7.96 -9.81 -31.98
N ARG A 97 -6.93 -10.67 -31.84
CA ARG A 97 -7.02 -12.07 -32.24
C ARG A 97 -8.05 -12.85 -31.39
N GLY A 98 -8.02 -12.65 -30.07
CA GLY A 98 -8.97 -13.29 -29.17
C GLY A 98 -10.42 -12.88 -29.45
N ALA A 99 -10.67 -11.59 -29.67
CA ALA A 99 -11.99 -11.07 -30.05
C ALA A 99 -12.48 -11.67 -31.38
N ALA A 100 -11.61 -11.76 -32.38
CA ALA A 100 -11.97 -12.35 -33.68
C ALA A 100 -12.30 -13.85 -33.54
N LEU A 101 -11.51 -14.62 -32.78
CA LEU A 101 -11.74 -16.04 -32.52
C LEU A 101 -13.05 -16.29 -31.75
N ALA A 102 -13.34 -15.45 -30.76
CA ALA A 102 -14.57 -15.51 -29.97
C ALA A 102 -15.80 -14.91 -30.68
N ARG A 103 -15.63 -14.33 -31.85
CA ARG A 103 -16.68 -13.64 -32.63
C ARG A 103 -17.36 -12.52 -31.82
N VAL A 104 -16.59 -11.77 -31.07
CA VAL A 104 -17.01 -10.56 -30.35
C VAL A 104 -16.29 -9.34 -30.92
N SER A 105 -16.83 -8.14 -30.72
CA SER A 105 -16.11 -6.92 -31.10
C SER A 105 -14.93 -6.68 -30.17
N VAL A 106 -13.86 -6.06 -30.67
CA VAL A 106 -12.70 -5.63 -29.86
C VAL A 106 -13.17 -4.71 -28.72
N GLN A 107 -14.15 -3.85 -28.99
CA GLN A 107 -14.73 -2.95 -27.98
C GLN A 107 -15.44 -3.72 -26.85
N ALA A 108 -16.21 -4.76 -27.19
CA ALA A 108 -16.83 -5.63 -26.19
C ALA A 108 -15.77 -6.38 -25.39
N ALA A 109 -14.76 -6.97 -26.05
CA ALA A 109 -13.65 -7.65 -25.39
C ALA A 109 -12.84 -6.71 -24.45
N ARG A 110 -12.81 -5.40 -24.70
CA ARG A 110 -12.19 -4.41 -23.81
C ARG A 110 -13.03 -4.10 -22.57
N ASN A 111 -14.36 -4.01 -22.71
CA ASN A 111 -15.21 -3.34 -21.71
C ASN A 111 -16.23 -4.25 -21.04
N GLU A 112 -16.45 -5.46 -21.56
CA GLU A 112 -17.46 -6.38 -21.07
C GLU A 112 -16.82 -7.65 -20.50
N PRO A 113 -17.09 -8.02 -19.23
CA PRO A 113 -16.47 -9.18 -18.59
C PRO A 113 -16.63 -10.48 -19.40
N GLU A 114 -17.83 -10.79 -19.86
CA GLU A 114 -18.11 -12.01 -20.60
C GLU A 114 -17.36 -12.06 -21.94
N ALA A 115 -17.38 -10.97 -22.70
CA ALA A 115 -16.68 -10.89 -23.98
C ALA A 115 -15.15 -10.98 -23.80
N ASN A 116 -14.61 -10.40 -22.74
CA ASN A 116 -13.18 -10.45 -22.42
C ASN A 116 -12.72 -11.87 -22.06
N VAL A 117 -13.45 -12.56 -21.17
CA VAL A 117 -13.15 -13.94 -20.77
C VAL A 117 -13.30 -14.90 -21.97
N ARG A 118 -14.33 -14.74 -22.81
CA ARG A 118 -14.49 -15.52 -24.04
C ARG A 118 -13.35 -15.31 -25.03
N ALA A 119 -12.91 -14.07 -25.22
CA ALA A 119 -11.77 -13.75 -26.10
C ALA A 119 -10.47 -14.44 -25.63
N ALA A 120 -10.20 -14.42 -24.31
CA ALA A 120 -9.06 -15.12 -23.73
C ALA A 120 -9.16 -16.64 -23.85
N ALA A 121 -10.33 -17.22 -23.58
CA ALA A 121 -10.57 -18.64 -23.73
C ALA A 121 -10.38 -19.12 -25.18
N ALA A 122 -10.92 -18.36 -26.16
CA ALA A 122 -10.73 -18.64 -27.58
C ALA A 122 -9.26 -18.59 -27.99
N LEU A 123 -8.52 -17.61 -27.47
CA LEU A 123 -7.08 -17.46 -27.72
C LEU A 123 -6.29 -18.65 -27.14
N LEU A 124 -6.53 -19.04 -25.89
CA LEU A 124 -5.92 -20.21 -25.24
C LEU A 124 -6.25 -21.51 -26.00
N SER A 125 -7.51 -21.70 -26.40
CA SER A 125 -7.91 -22.84 -27.23
C SER A 125 -7.15 -22.88 -28.56
N SER A 126 -6.91 -21.72 -29.19
CA SER A 126 -6.10 -21.67 -30.41
C SER A 126 -4.64 -22.07 -30.17
N TYR A 127 -4.07 -21.68 -29.04
CA TYR A 127 -2.72 -22.09 -28.66
C TYR A 127 -2.63 -23.60 -28.41
N ALA A 128 -3.63 -24.19 -27.72
CA ALA A 128 -3.71 -25.62 -27.51
C ALA A 128 -3.78 -26.39 -28.83
N ALA A 129 -4.54 -25.88 -29.81
CA ALA A 129 -4.62 -26.49 -31.14
C ALA A 129 -3.28 -26.44 -31.91
N GLU A 130 -2.54 -25.35 -31.77
CA GLU A 130 -1.22 -25.17 -32.38
C GLU A 130 -0.15 -26.06 -31.71
N LEU A 131 -0.18 -26.17 -30.39
CA LEU A 131 0.78 -26.93 -29.57
C LEU A 131 0.48 -28.44 -29.53
N ARG A 132 -0.77 -28.86 -29.81
CA ARG A 132 -1.22 -30.27 -29.99
C ARG A 132 -1.00 -31.15 -28.76
N PHE A 133 -1.38 -30.71 -27.57
CA PHE A 133 -1.36 -31.50 -26.35
C PHE A 133 -2.76 -32.01 -25.96
N ASP A 134 -2.83 -32.93 -24.99
CA ASP A 134 -4.10 -33.41 -24.42
C ASP A 134 -4.79 -32.32 -23.58
N ARG A 135 -5.90 -31.84 -24.06
CA ARG A 135 -6.67 -30.77 -23.42
C ARG A 135 -7.36 -31.16 -22.12
N SER A 136 -7.55 -32.48 -21.90
CA SER A 136 -8.14 -33.00 -20.67
C SER A 136 -7.16 -32.96 -19.49
N ASP A 137 -5.84 -32.90 -19.76
CA ASP A 137 -4.80 -32.82 -18.76
C ASP A 137 -4.45 -31.34 -18.46
N VAL A 138 -4.82 -30.86 -17.26
CA VAL A 138 -4.53 -29.49 -16.80
C VAL A 138 -3.02 -29.19 -16.80
N ALA A 139 -2.15 -30.19 -16.52
CA ALA A 139 -0.71 -30.01 -16.54
C ALA A 139 -0.18 -29.62 -17.93
N ALA A 140 -0.76 -30.22 -18.98
CA ALA A 140 -0.35 -30.03 -20.36
C ALA A 140 -0.69 -28.61 -20.92
N TRP A 141 -1.51 -27.81 -20.20
CA TRP A 141 -1.80 -26.42 -20.59
C TRP A 141 -0.67 -25.45 -20.30
N ALA A 142 0.34 -25.83 -19.55
CA ALA A 142 1.43 -24.96 -19.13
C ALA A 142 2.14 -24.21 -20.28
N PRO A 143 2.45 -24.82 -21.45
CA PRO A 143 3.01 -24.08 -22.59
C PRO A 143 2.04 -23.05 -23.19
N ALA A 144 0.74 -23.32 -23.18
CA ALA A 144 -0.27 -22.35 -23.64
C ALA A 144 -0.42 -21.17 -22.67
N VAL A 145 -0.34 -21.44 -21.37
CA VAL A 145 -0.29 -20.43 -20.30
C VAL A 145 0.95 -19.55 -20.44
N ALA A 146 2.14 -20.15 -20.64
CA ALA A 146 3.37 -19.40 -20.88
C ALA A 146 3.25 -18.47 -22.10
N ARG A 147 2.70 -18.98 -23.20
CA ARG A 147 2.48 -18.17 -24.41
C ARG A 147 1.45 -17.07 -24.21
N PHE A 148 0.42 -17.30 -23.40
CA PHE A 148 -0.60 -16.30 -23.08
C PHE A 148 -0.02 -15.12 -22.30
N SER A 149 0.96 -15.33 -21.42
CA SER A 149 1.60 -14.25 -20.65
C SER A 149 2.25 -13.17 -21.53
N GLY A 150 2.62 -13.49 -22.77
CA GLY A 150 3.38 -12.59 -23.64
C GLY A 150 4.83 -12.35 -23.19
N ILE A 151 5.29 -13.00 -22.13
CA ILE A 151 6.66 -12.87 -21.61
C ILE A 151 7.63 -13.51 -22.61
N ALA A 152 8.66 -12.77 -23.03
CA ALA A 152 9.66 -13.26 -23.97
C ALA A 152 10.76 -14.09 -23.30
N ASP A 153 11.11 -13.77 -22.05
CA ASP A 153 12.15 -14.45 -21.29
C ASP A 153 11.68 -15.82 -20.79
N ALA A 154 12.48 -16.87 -21.06
CA ALA A 154 12.12 -18.24 -20.69
C ALA A 154 12.01 -18.44 -19.17
N ASN A 155 12.86 -17.77 -18.39
CA ASN A 155 12.81 -17.85 -16.93
C ASN A 155 11.59 -17.10 -16.35
N GLY A 156 11.22 -15.96 -16.97
CA GLY A 156 9.98 -15.26 -16.68
C GLY A 156 8.75 -16.09 -17.02
N GLN A 157 8.72 -16.77 -18.19
CA GLN A 157 7.66 -17.71 -18.53
C GLN A 157 7.52 -18.82 -17.49
N ALA A 158 8.66 -19.43 -17.09
CA ALA A 158 8.67 -20.49 -16.09
C ALA A 158 8.18 -19.98 -14.72
N ALA A 159 8.58 -18.77 -14.30
CA ALA A 159 8.09 -18.16 -13.07
C ALA A 159 6.58 -17.90 -13.13
N TYR A 160 6.08 -17.31 -14.21
CA TYR A 160 4.66 -17.07 -14.42
C TYR A 160 3.83 -18.36 -14.37
N VAL A 161 4.31 -19.42 -15.03
CA VAL A 161 3.64 -20.72 -15.00
C VAL A 161 3.63 -21.31 -13.60
N HIS A 162 4.82 -21.53 -12.98
CA HIS A 162 4.92 -22.31 -11.75
C HIS A 162 4.54 -21.52 -10.49
N ARG A 163 4.98 -20.26 -10.37
CA ARG A 163 4.85 -19.47 -9.15
C ARG A 163 3.58 -18.65 -9.10
N ASP A 164 3.02 -18.31 -10.27
CA ASP A 164 1.81 -17.50 -10.32
C ASP A 164 0.59 -18.36 -10.67
N VAL A 165 0.47 -18.84 -11.93
CA VAL A 165 -0.77 -19.49 -12.40
C VAL A 165 -0.99 -20.84 -11.74
N TYR A 166 0.00 -21.75 -11.76
CA TYR A 166 -0.16 -23.09 -11.16
C TYR A 166 -0.12 -23.07 -9.64
N ALA A 167 0.56 -22.08 -9.02
CA ALA A 167 0.42 -21.86 -7.58
C ALA A 167 -1.02 -21.48 -7.20
N ALA A 168 -1.65 -20.58 -7.96
CA ALA A 168 -3.05 -20.23 -7.75
C ALA A 168 -4.01 -21.42 -7.95
N ILE A 169 -3.74 -22.32 -8.92
CA ILE A 169 -4.51 -23.55 -9.11
C ILE A 169 -4.34 -24.50 -7.91
N ASN A 170 -3.12 -24.68 -7.44
CA ASN A 170 -2.78 -25.61 -6.36
C ASN A 170 -3.32 -25.17 -5.00
N GLU A 171 -3.21 -23.88 -4.68
CA GLU A 171 -3.58 -23.32 -3.40
C GLU A 171 -5.06 -22.94 -3.33
N GLY A 172 -5.67 -22.66 -4.49
CA GLY A 172 -7.00 -22.09 -4.59
C GLY A 172 -7.04 -20.63 -4.13
N VAL A 173 -8.02 -19.90 -4.63
CA VAL A 173 -8.18 -18.48 -4.27
C VAL A 173 -9.66 -18.09 -4.22
N VAL A 174 -10.00 -17.14 -3.35
CA VAL A 174 -11.33 -16.54 -3.24
C VAL A 174 -11.21 -15.03 -3.40
N GLY A 175 -11.70 -14.50 -4.50
CA GLY A 175 -11.79 -13.06 -4.74
C GLY A 175 -13.03 -12.46 -4.07
N ARG A 176 -12.82 -11.34 -3.38
CA ARG A 176 -13.91 -10.59 -2.73
C ARG A 176 -13.95 -9.18 -3.27
N GLY A 177 -15.17 -8.71 -3.50
CA GLY A 177 -15.40 -7.31 -3.87
C GLY A 177 -15.30 -6.36 -2.67
N PRO A 178 -15.40 -5.05 -2.91
CA PRO A 178 -15.26 -4.00 -1.87
C PRO A 178 -16.24 -4.17 -0.69
N LEU A 179 -17.40 -4.77 -0.93
CA LEU A 179 -18.43 -5.04 0.09
C LEU A 179 -18.29 -6.44 0.73
N GLY A 180 -17.17 -7.14 0.50
CA GLY A 180 -16.89 -8.46 1.07
C GLY A 180 -17.57 -9.65 0.37
N GLY A 181 -18.45 -9.42 -0.59
CA GLY A 181 -19.08 -10.48 -1.39
C GLY A 181 -18.07 -11.23 -2.25
N VAL A 182 -18.27 -12.55 -2.44
CA VAL A 182 -17.44 -13.36 -3.33
C VAL A 182 -17.70 -12.97 -4.79
N VAL A 183 -16.66 -12.59 -5.50
CA VAL A 183 -16.68 -12.22 -6.93
C VAL A 183 -16.46 -13.45 -7.80
N ALA A 184 -15.44 -14.23 -7.47
CA ALA A 184 -15.11 -15.51 -8.08
C ALA A 184 -14.33 -16.37 -7.10
N SER A 185 -14.27 -17.69 -7.39
CA SER A 185 -13.51 -18.65 -6.61
C SER A 185 -12.82 -19.67 -7.50
N LEU A 186 -11.62 -20.05 -7.11
CA LEU A 186 -10.87 -21.18 -7.65
C LEU A 186 -10.62 -22.15 -6.50
N LEU A 187 -11.19 -23.33 -6.59
CA LEU A 187 -10.95 -24.36 -5.58
C LEU A 187 -9.57 -24.96 -5.76
N PRO A 188 -8.87 -25.35 -4.67
CA PRO A 188 -7.59 -26.01 -4.73
C PRO A 188 -7.66 -27.27 -5.60
N SER A 189 -6.73 -27.40 -6.55
CA SER A 189 -6.61 -28.56 -7.43
C SER A 189 -5.14 -28.85 -7.68
N PRO A 190 -4.48 -29.64 -6.81
CA PRO A 190 -3.03 -29.91 -6.91
C PRO A 190 -2.65 -30.54 -8.24
N VAL A 191 -1.81 -29.85 -9.01
CA VAL A 191 -1.29 -30.27 -10.31
C VAL A 191 0.12 -29.73 -10.52
N ALA A 192 1.02 -30.54 -11.04
CA ALA A 192 2.35 -30.11 -11.45
C ALA A 192 2.32 -29.66 -12.92
N ALA A 193 2.72 -28.42 -13.19
CA ALA A 193 2.79 -27.90 -14.56
C ALA A 193 3.81 -28.68 -15.40
N ASP A 194 3.42 -29.07 -16.61
CA ASP A 194 4.35 -29.67 -17.60
C ASP A 194 5.09 -28.51 -18.33
N PHE A 195 6.05 -27.91 -17.61
CA PHE A 195 6.86 -26.80 -18.10
C PHE A 195 8.23 -26.79 -17.41
N PRO A 196 9.29 -26.30 -18.07
CA PRO A 196 10.61 -26.16 -17.43
C PRO A 196 10.53 -25.35 -16.14
N MET A 197 11.29 -25.78 -15.11
CA MET A 197 11.36 -25.05 -13.84
C MET A 197 12.13 -23.73 -14.01
N PRO A 198 11.76 -22.65 -13.29
CA PRO A 198 12.52 -21.41 -13.30
C PRO A 198 13.92 -21.64 -12.70
N ALA A 199 14.92 -20.95 -13.25
CA ALA A 199 16.26 -20.98 -12.69
C ALA A 199 16.27 -20.47 -11.23
N THR A 200 17.11 -21.09 -10.41
CA THR A 200 17.31 -20.67 -9.02
C THR A 200 18.27 -19.48 -8.93
N ALA A 201 17.98 -18.62 -7.98
CA ALA A 201 18.49 -17.30 -7.66
C ALA A 201 19.94 -16.91 -8.01
N PHE A 202 20.12 -15.60 -8.16
CA PHE A 202 21.33 -14.87 -8.53
C PHE A 202 22.32 -14.68 -7.37
N ALA A 203 23.64 -14.64 -7.68
CA ALA A 203 24.73 -14.76 -6.71
C ALA A 203 25.12 -13.45 -5.97
N ALA A 204 24.55 -12.30 -6.30
CA ALA A 204 24.87 -11.02 -5.63
C ALA A 204 23.72 -10.60 -4.71
N GLY A 205 24.00 -10.27 -3.46
CA GLY A 205 22.98 -9.78 -2.52
C GLY A 205 22.36 -8.46 -2.98
N PRO A 206 21.03 -8.26 -2.81
CA PRO A 206 20.36 -6.98 -3.07
C PRO A 206 20.74 -5.93 -2.01
N ASP A 207 20.39 -4.65 -2.25
CA ASP A 207 20.54 -3.59 -1.26
C ASP A 207 19.52 -3.77 -0.13
N TYR A 208 18.27 -4.09 -0.47
CA TYR A 208 17.25 -4.52 0.50
C TYR A 208 17.33 -6.03 0.71
N ALA A 209 17.76 -6.47 1.88
CA ALA A 209 18.08 -7.87 2.19
C ALA A 209 16.92 -8.88 1.94
N ALA A 210 15.66 -8.43 2.01
CA ALA A 210 14.50 -9.27 1.75
C ALA A 210 14.12 -9.36 0.25
N ALA A 211 14.78 -8.62 -0.64
CA ALA A 211 14.52 -8.68 -2.06
C ALA A 211 15.28 -9.83 -2.74
N ILE A 212 14.77 -10.27 -3.89
CA ILE A 212 15.47 -11.17 -4.80
C ILE A 212 16.18 -10.31 -5.85
N TRP A 213 17.51 -10.51 -5.99
CA TRP A 213 18.28 -9.79 -6.99
C TRP A 213 18.02 -10.36 -8.40
N ARG A 214 17.48 -9.54 -9.30
CA ARG A 214 17.21 -9.84 -10.71
C ARG A 214 17.75 -8.70 -11.57
N PRO A 215 19.04 -8.66 -11.90
CA PRO A 215 19.66 -7.49 -12.50
C PRO A 215 19.08 -7.13 -13.87
N SER A 216 18.70 -5.88 -14.04
CA SER A 216 18.39 -5.28 -15.33
C SER A 216 19.67 -4.78 -16.01
N PRO A 217 19.81 -4.88 -17.34
CA PRO A 217 20.87 -4.21 -18.08
C PRO A 217 20.56 -2.74 -18.37
N ASN A 218 19.34 -2.26 -18.09
CA ASN A 218 18.83 -0.95 -18.48
C ASN A 218 19.06 0.08 -17.36
N TYR A 219 20.31 0.45 -17.12
CA TYR A 219 20.69 1.46 -16.14
C TYR A 219 22.02 2.10 -16.53
N ASN A 220 22.38 3.18 -15.85
CA ASN A 220 23.72 3.78 -15.91
C ASN A 220 24.06 4.42 -14.56
N ALA A 221 25.30 4.87 -14.40
CA ALA A 221 25.71 5.60 -13.20
C ALA A 221 24.90 6.87 -12.99
N ARG A 222 24.59 7.20 -11.74
CA ARG A 222 24.02 8.50 -11.38
C ARG A 222 25.03 9.62 -11.69
N PRO A 223 24.58 10.85 -12.02
CA PRO A 223 25.45 12.01 -12.09
C PRO A 223 26.23 12.20 -10.79
N THR A 224 27.43 12.76 -10.88
CA THR A 224 28.22 13.10 -9.69
C THR A 224 27.72 14.37 -9.01
N GLY A 225 27.92 14.46 -7.68
CA GLY A 225 27.46 15.57 -6.85
C GLY A 225 25.99 15.47 -6.47
N ASP A 226 25.48 16.45 -5.75
CA ASP A 226 24.18 16.47 -5.08
C ASP A 226 22.99 16.18 -6.02
N ILE A 227 23.15 16.44 -7.33
CA ILE A 227 22.09 16.13 -8.31
C ILE A 227 21.87 14.63 -8.50
N GLY A 228 22.88 13.82 -8.25
CA GLY A 228 22.81 12.36 -8.38
C GLY A 228 22.44 11.65 -7.08
N ASP A 229 22.44 12.35 -5.96
CA ASP A 229 22.09 11.76 -4.67
C ASP A 229 20.59 11.42 -4.62
N PRO A 230 20.22 10.17 -4.26
CA PRO A 230 18.82 9.80 -4.13
C PRO A 230 18.09 10.70 -3.12
N ALA A 231 17.06 11.37 -3.57
CA ALA A 231 16.30 12.34 -2.76
C ALA A 231 14.80 12.04 -2.70
N MET A 232 14.30 11.20 -3.59
CA MET A 232 12.87 10.90 -3.67
C MET A 232 12.63 9.43 -4.04
N ILE A 233 11.48 8.89 -3.60
CA ILE A 233 10.95 7.60 -4.03
C ILE A 233 9.75 7.86 -4.93
N ILE A 234 9.70 7.19 -6.08
CA ILE A 234 8.54 7.23 -6.99
C ILE A 234 7.81 5.91 -6.93
N ILE A 235 6.52 5.98 -6.66
CA ILE A 235 5.62 4.84 -6.58
C ILE A 235 4.92 4.68 -7.94
N HIS A 236 5.05 3.47 -8.50
CA HIS A 236 4.50 3.07 -9.79
C HIS A 236 3.55 1.89 -9.66
N THR A 237 2.74 1.64 -10.70
CA THR A 237 2.09 0.36 -10.97
C THR A 237 2.54 -0.17 -12.32
N CYS A 238 2.83 -1.46 -12.38
CA CYS A 238 3.35 -2.16 -13.55
C CYS A 238 2.43 -2.16 -14.77
N GLU A 239 1.17 -1.77 -14.61
CA GLU A 239 0.10 -2.00 -15.60
C GLU A 239 0.07 -3.46 -16.08
N GLY A 240 0.34 -4.40 -15.14
CA GLY A 240 0.46 -5.83 -15.37
C GLY A 240 0.77 -6.61 -14.11
N SER A 241 0.90 -7.95 -14.26
CA SER A 241 1.30 -8.83 -13.17
C SER A 241 2.78 -8.64 -12.81
N TYR A 242 3.12 -8.96 -11.54
CA TYR A 242 4.47 -8.87 -11.02
C TYR A 242 5.52 -9.55 -11.92
N THR A 243 5.25 -10.79 -12.36
CA THR A 243 6.22 -11.55 -13.17
C THR A 243 6.39 -10.94 -14.56
N SER A 244 5.31 -10.46 -15.20
CA SER A 244 5.42 -9.78 -16.48
C SER A 244 6.21 -8.47 -16.35
N CYS A 245 6.03 -7.75 -15.24
CA CYS A 245 6.70 -6.50 -14.95
C CYS A 245 8.22 -6.66 -14.82
N TRP A 246 8.70 -7.47 -13.87
CA TRP A 246 10.14 -7.64 -13.71
C TRP A 246 10.80 -8.27 -14.94
N SER A 247 10.10 -9.17 -15.64
CA SER A 247 10.62 -9.78 -16.88
C SER A 247 10.79 -8.75 -17.98
N TRP A 248 9.88 -7.78 -18.10
CA TRP A 248 10.01 -6.70 -19.07
C TRP A 248 11.14 -5.74 -18.69
N LEU A 249 11.22 -5.34 -17.43
CA LEU A 249 12.22 -4.39 -16.91
C LEU A 249 13.65 -4.95 -16.90
N THR A 250 13.81 -6.28 -16.95
CA THR A 250 15.12 -6.94 -17.07
C THR A 250 15.48 -7.30 -18.52
N ASN A 251 14.57 -7.10 -19.46
CA ASN A 251 14.85 -7.31 -20.87
C ASN A 251 15.61 -6.11 -21.44
N SER A 252 16.76 -6.36 -22.08
CA SER A 252 17.56 -5.30 -22.71
C SER A 252 16.81 -4.54 -23.83
N ALA A 253 15.85 -5.20 -24.48
CA ALA A 253 15.05 -4.57 -25.54
C ALA A 253 13.99 -3.59 -25.01
N SER A 254 13.67 -3.59 -23.71
CA SER A 254 12.67 -2.69 -23.13
C SER A 254 13.17 -1.25 -23.04
N GLY A 255 14.49 -1.04 -22.87
CA GLY A 255 15.09 0.29 -22.72
C GLY A 255 14.62 1.05 -21.46
N VAL A 256 13.99 0.35 -20.52
CA VAL A 256 13.47 0.88 -19.23
C VAL A 256 13.80 -0.06 -18.09
N SER A 257 13.74 0.45 -16.85
CA SER A 257 13.97 -0.34 -15.63
C SER A 257 13.31 0.35 -14.45
N ALA A 258 13.25 -0.34 -13.31
CA ALA A 258 13.00 0.26 -11.99
C ALA A 258 14.01 -0.31 -11.00
N HIS A 259 14.10 0.28 -9.80
CA HIS A 259 14.98 -0.26 -8.77
C HIS A 259 14.36 -1.51 -8.13
N TYR A 260 13.05 -1.46 -7.88
CA TYR A 260 12.32 -2.55 -7.23
C TYR A 260 11.00 -2.84 -7.91
N VAL A 261 10.54 -4.08 -7.76
CA VAL A 261 9.19 -4.52 -8.11
C VAL A 261 8.62 -5.31 -6.93
N VAL A 262 7.43 -4.94 -6.44
CA VAL A 262 6.72 -5.59 -5.34
C VAL A 262 5.57 -6.40 -5.89
N ASN A 263 5.45 -7.67 -5.49
CA ASN A 263 4.35 -8.49 -5.96
C ASN A 263 3.01 -8.12 -5.28
N GLU A 264 1.92 -8.58 -5.85
CA GLU A 264 0.56 -8.20 -5.44
C GLU A 264 0.21 -8.68 -4.02
N SER A 265 0.82 -9.76 -3.53
CA SER A 265 0.59 -10.24 -2.16
C SER A 265 1.55 -9.63 -1.13
N GLY A 266 2.64 -9.00 -1.58
CA GLY A 266 3.74 -8.54 -0.72
C GLY A 266 4.69 -9.65 -0.27
N SER A 267 4.51 -10.88 -0.76
CA SER A 267 5.35 -12.03 -0.36
C SER A 267 6.72 -12.06 -1.04
N GLU A 268 6.87 -11.34 -2.15
CA GLU A 268 8.12 -11.28 -2.93
C GLU A 268 8.39 -9.85 -3.42
N ILE A 269 9.65 -9.44 -3.34
CA ILE A 269 10.17 -8.19 -3.91
C ILE A 269 11.36 -8.54 -4.80
N SER A 270 11.38 -8.03 -6.03
CA SER A 270 12.57 -8.05 -6.88
C SER A 270 13.33 -6.74 -6.76
N GLN A 271 14.65 -6.80 -6.69
CA GLN A 271 15.52 -5.65 -6.96
C GLN A 271 16.18 -5.84 -8.33
N LEU A 272 16.09 -4.82 -9.19
CA LEU A 272 16.55 -4.91 -10.58
C LEU A 272 17.75 -3.98 -10.86
N VAL A 273 17.83 -2.84 -10.16
CA VAL A 273 18.91 -1.85 -10.27
C VAL A 273 19.36 -1.50 -8.86
N ARG A 274 20.66 -1.25 -8.66
CA ARG A 274 21.18 -0.75 -7.40
C ARG A 274 20.65 0.64 -7.09
N GLU A 275 20.41 0.94 -5.81
CA GLU A 275 20.02 2.29 -5.41
C GLU A 275 21.09 3.34 -5.74
N SER A 276 22.36 2.92 -5.75
CA SER A 276 23.50 3.75 -6.17
C SER A 276 23.53 4.05 -7.67
N ASP A 277 22.79 3.30 -8.48
CA ASP A 277 22.73 3.46 -9.93
C ASP A 277 21.45 4.19 -10.34
N ARG A 278 21.44 4.71 -11.56
CA ARG A 278 20.32 5.42 -12.16
C ARG A 278 19.42 4.44 -12.92
N GLY A 279 18.31 4.03 -12.33
CA GLY A 279 17.23 3.32 -13.03
C GLY A 279 16.50 4.25 -14.02
N TRP A 280 15.89 3.67 -15.04
CA TRP A 280 15.17 4.39 -16.10
C TRP A 280 13.66 4.16 -15.96
N HIS A 281 13.06 4.69 -14.86
CA HIS A 281 11.66 4.43 -14.47
C HIS A 281 10.72 5.62 -14.66
N ILE A 282 11.25 6.84 -14.88
CA ILE A 282 10.43 8.03 -15.04
C ILE A 282 10.98 8.91 -16.17
N GLY A 283 10.12 9.21 -17.13
CA GLY A 283 10.47 10.04 -18.28
C GLY A 283 10.43 11.55 -18.05
N ALA A 284 10.12 11.99 -16.81
CA ALA A 284 9.93 13.39 -16.49
C ALA A 284 11.26 14.15 -16.33
N THR A 285 11.25 15.38 -16.80
CA THR A 285 12.14 16.45 -16.31
C THR A 285 11.48 17.06 -15.09
N TYR A 286 12.23 17.19 -13.99
CA TYR A 286 11.67 17.68 -12.74
C TYR A 286 11.21 19.14 -12.83
N ASP A 287 9.99 19.37 -12.36
CA ASP A 287 9.38 20.68 -12.17
C ASP A 287 8.80 20.77 -10.77
N CYS A 288 9.41 21.57 -9.91
CA CYS A 288 9.00 21.69 -8.51
C CYS A 288 7.58 22.30 -8.34
N SER A 289 7.03 22.94 -9.35
CA SER A 289 5.64 23.44 -9.30
C SER A 289 4.62 22.29 -9.16
N LEU A 290 4.97 21.09 -9.68
CA LEU A 290 4.20 19.85 -9.51
C LEU A 290 4.39 19.21 -8.13
N ASN A 291 5.32 19.72 -7.32
CA ASN A 291 5.69 19.18 -6.02
C ASN A 291 5.76 20.27 -4.93
N SER A 292 4.78 21.16 -4.90
CA SER A 292 4.63 22.20 -3.86
C SER A 292 5.88 23.06 -3.65
N SER A 293 6.65 23.31 -4.71
CA SER A 293 7.90 24.07 -4.70
C SER A 293 9.02 23.46 -3.82
N VAL A 294 9.02 22.14 -3.65
CA VAL A 294 10.09 21.42 -2.95
C VAL A 294 11.26 21.19 -3.89
N GLU A 295 12.49 21.36 -3.40
CA GLU A 295 13.75 21.13 -4.11
C GLU A 295 13.85 21.77 -5.51
N CYS A 296 13.38 23.02 -5.68
CA CYS A 296 13.34 23.73 -6.98
C CYS A 296 14.71 23.88 -7.65
N TRP A 297 15.80 23.71 -6.94
CA TRP A 297 17.14 23.70 -7.50
C TRP A 297 17.40 22.50 -8.45
N ARG A 298 16.56 21.45 -8.39
CA ARG A 298 16.55 20.29 -9.30
C ARG A 298 15.75 20.53 -10.58
N ASN A 299 15.08 21.67 -10.74
CA ASN A 299 14.31 21.98 -11.95
C ASN A 299 15.16 21.85 -13.23
N GLY A 300 14.58 21.24 -14.25
CA GLY A 300 15.24 21.03 -15.53
C GLY A 300 16.13 19.80 -15.62
N TYR A 301 16.36 19.08 -14.52
CA TYR A 301 17.09 17.81 -14.53
C TYR A 301 16.14 16.62 -14.71
N SER A 302 16.63 15.54 -15.30
CA SER A 302 15.88 14.28 -15.36
C SER A 302 15.59 13.76 -13.95
N ALA A 303 14.33 13.44 -13.65
CA ALA A 303 13.94 12.91 -12.36
C ALA A 303 14.66 11.58 -12.02
N ASN A 304 14.99 10.76 -13.03
CA ASN A 304 15.80 9.55 -12.81
C ASN A 304 17.16 9.79 -12.15
N HIS A 305 17.69 11.02 -12.17
CA HIS A 305 18.99 11.29 -11.59
C HIS A 305 19.01 11.10 -10.06
N PHE A 306 17.92 11.42 -9.38
CA PHE A 306 17.82 11.49 -7.93
C PHE A 306 16.61 10.75 -7.34
N THR A 307 16.00 9.86 -8.12
CA THR A 307 14.86 9.08 -7.63
C THR A 307 15.15 7.59 -7.58
N VAL A 308 14.45 6.89 -6.67
CA VAL A 308 14.38 5.43 -6.59
C VAL A 308 12.97 5.01 -6.98
N GLY A 309 12.80 4.25 -8.04
CA GLY A 309 11.49 3.78 -8.51
C GLY A 309 11.11 2.44 -7.89
N ILE A 310 9.87 2.35 -7.38
CA ILE A 310 9.26 1.12 -6.88
C ILE A 310 8.01 0.83 -7.71
N GLU A 311 8.07 -0.24 -8.48
CA GLU A 311 6.94 -0.78 -9.23
C GLU A 311 6.09 -1.71 -8.35
N HIS A 312 4.80 -1.78 -8.63
CA HIS A 312 3.87 -2.67 -7.95
C HIS A 312 3.07 -3.47 -8.97
N GLY A 313 3.10 -4.80 -8.85
CA GLY A 313 2.22 -5.65 -9.66
C GLY A 313 0.76 -5.22 -9.49
N GLY A 314 0.09 -4.89 -10.59
CA GLY A 314 -1.26 -4.33 -10.59
C GLY A 314 -1.43 -3.18 -11.57
N TYR A 315 -2.51 -2.44 -11.40
CA TYR A 315 -2.96 -1.39 -12.33
C TYR A 315 -3.36 -0.11 -11.59
N ALA A 316 -3.08 1.05 -12.16
CA ALA A 316 -3.54 2.35 -11.66
C ALA A 316 -5.08 2.43 -11.58
N SER A 317 -5.78 1.73 -12.48
CA SER A 317 -7.24 1.69 -12.55
C SER A 317 -7.90 0.75 -11.53
N GLN A 318 -7.14 -0.05 -10.77
CA GLN A 318 -7.72 -1.00 -9.82
C GLN A 318 -8.40 -0.31 -8.64
N THR A 319 -9.45 -0.94 -8.10
CA THR A 319 -10.30 -0.34 -7.07
C THR A 319 -9.70 -0.42 -5.65
N SER A 320 -8.73 -1.32 -5.45
CA SER A 320 -8.03 -1.49 -4.16
C SER A 320 -6.69 -2.19 -4.36
N PHE A 321 -5.79 -1.96 -3.42
CA PHE A 321 -4.48 -2.60 -3.36
C PHE A 321 -4.45 -3.60 -2.20
N PRO A 322 -3.86 -4.80 -2.39
CA PRO A 322 -3.75 -5.79 -1.32
C PRO A 322 -2.93 -5.24 -0.14
N VAL A 323 -3.42 -5.47 1.08
CA VAL A 323 -2.76 -4.99 2.31
C VAL A 323 -1.33 -5.49 2.42
N GLY A 324 -1.06 -6.74 2.03
CA GLY A 324 0.29 -7.32 2.03
C GLY A 324 1.26 -6.59 1.10
N GLN A 325 0.80 -6.17 -0.10
CA GLN A 325 1.59 -5.38 -1.03
C GLN A 325 1.97 -4.01 -0.44
N ILE A 326 0.98 -3.30 0.10
CA ILE A 326 1.18 -2.00 0.75
C ILE A 326 2.16 -2.12 1.93
N ASP A 327 2.02 -3.19 2.72
CA ASP A 327 2.87 -3.45 3.88
C ASP A 327 4.32 -3.74 3.49
N ALA A 328 4.55 -4.61 2.52
CA ALA A 328 5.88 -4.95 2.00
C ALA A 328 6.57 -3.73 1.38
N SER A 329 5.83 -2.95 0.56
CA SER A 329 6.33 -1.71 -0.03
C SER A 329 6.67 -0.65 1.02
N ALA A 330 5.88 -0.53 2.09
CA ALA A 330 6.16 0.40 3.17
C ALA A 330 7.44 0.03 3.96
N LYS A 331 7.70 -1.27 4.18
CA LYS A 331 8.96 -1.76 4.77
C LYS A 331 10.15 -1.44 3.88
N LEU A 332 10.04 -1.70 2.59
CA LEU A 332 11.04 -1.36 1.59
C LEU A 332 11.31 0.15 1.57
N SER A 333 10.27 0.98 1.48
CA SER A 333 10.42 2.45 1.49
C SER A 333 11.04 2.97 2.78
N CYS A 334 10.74 2.34 3.93
CA CYS A 334 11.43 2.68 5.17
C CYS A 334 12.93 2.39 5.07
N ASP A 335 13.32 1.24 4.53
CA ASP A 335 14.73 0.86 4.36
C ASP A 335 15.46 1.84 3.44
N ILE A 336 14.91 2.12 2.26
CA ILE A 336 15.44 3.09 1.30
C ILE A 336 15.59 4.47 1.94
N THR A 337 14.55 4.97 2.65
CA THR A 337 14.61 6.30 3.28
C THR A 337 15.67 6.40 4.38
N LYS A 338 15.97 5.29 5.08
CA LYS A 338 17.06 5.22 6.04
C LYS A 338 18.43 5.19 5.36
N GLY A 339 18.58 4.33 4.34
CA GLY A 339 19.85 4.14 3.61
C GLY A 339 20.27 5.39 2.84
N GLN A 340 19.32 6.08 2.22
CA GLN A 340 19.54 7.24 1.36
C GLN A 340 19.25 8.59 2.04
N ALA A 341 18.92 8.61 3.34
CA ALA A 341 18.55 9.82 4.09
C ALA A 341 17.38 10.63 3.47
N ILE A 342 16.44 9.97 2.78
CA ILE A 342 15.29 10.61 2.14
C ILE A 342 14.25 11.00 3.20
N PRO A 343 13.71 12.25 3.21
CA PRO A 343 12.62 12.63 4.10
C PRO A 343 11.36 11.78 3.89
N ARG A 344 10.69 11.42 4.99
CA ARG A 344 9.50 10.55 4.98
C ARG A 344 8.21 11.35 4.96
N ASP A 345 7.98 12.04 3.88
CA ASP A 345 6.78 12.85 3.64
C ASP A 345 6.27 12.69 2.19
N ARG A 346 5.13 13.32 1.90
CA ARG A 346 4.49 13.26 0.59
C ARG A 346 5.14 14.11 -0.49
N TYR A 347 6.21 14.82 -0.17
CA TYR A 347 7.02 15.59 -1.11
C TYR A 347 8.29 14.85 -1.57
N HIS A 348 8.64 13.77 -0.85
CA HIS A 348 9.80 12.92 -1.15
C HIS A 348 9.40 11.47 -1.44
N ILE A 349 8.14 11.07 -1.17
CA ILE A 349 7.55 9.79 -1.58
C ILE A 349 6.32 10.11 -2.43
N LEU A 350 6.46 9.99 -3.74
CA LEU A 350 5.60 10.59 -4.75
C LEU A 350 4.94 9.56 -5.65
N ALA A 351 3.81 9.95 -6.26
CA ALA A 351 3.24 9.22 -7.39
C ALA A 351 4.00 9.54 -8.69
N HIS A 352 4.13 8.59 -9.61
CA HIS A 352 4.63 8.86 -10.95
C HIS A 352 3.77 9.92 -11.65
N GLY A 353 2.44 9.72 -11.65
CA GLY A 353 1.51 10.67 -12.25
C GLY A 353 1.55 12.08 -11.64
N GLN A 354 2.14 12.27 -10.44
CA GLN A 354 2.32 13.61 -9.88
C GLN A 354 3.40 14.41 -10.63
N LEU A 355 4.51 13.77 -10.98
CA LEU A 355 5.63 14.43 -11.69
C LEU A 355 5.49 14.36 -13.21
N GLN A 356 4.62 13.49 -13.74
CA GLN A 356 4.40 13.29 -15.17
C GLN A 356 2.90 13.27 -15.52
N PRO A 357 2.11 14.28 -15.11
CA PRO A 357 0.63 14.25 -15.20
C PRO A 357 0.08 14.30 -16.62
N TYR A 358 0.90 14.60 -17.62
CA TYR A 358 0.48 14.71 -19.01
C TYR A 358 0.25 13.35 -19.69
N ASN A 359 0.77 12.25 -19.14
CA ASN A 359 0.61 10.91 -19.72
C ASN A 359 0.79 9.75 -18.72
N ARG A 360 0.72 10.01 -17.42
CA ARG A 360 0.81 9.02 -16.35
C ARG A 360 -0.26 9.27 -15.30
N THR A 361 -0.82 8.19 -14.75
CA THR A 361 -1.82 8.25 -13.67
C THR A 361 -1.42 7.39 -12.46
N ASP A 362 -0.43 6.52 -12.61
CA ASP A 362 0.01 5.58 -11.59
C ASP A 362 0.60 6.28 -10.34
N PRO A 363 0.46 5.66 -9.18
CA PRO A 363 -0.17 4.38 -8.89
C PRO A 363 -1.70 4.40 -8.85
N GLY A 364 -2.33 5.47 -9.33
CA GLY A 364 -3.78 5.65 -9.42
C GLY A 364 -4.45 6.25 -8.18
N PRO A 365 -5.73 6.64 -8.32
CA PRO A 365 -6.44 7.40 -7.29
C PRO A 365 -6.76 6.57 -6.03
N ASN A 366 -6.76 5.24 -6.14
CA ASN A 366 -7.09 4.33 -5.04
C ASN A 366 -5.86 3.85 -4.25
N TRP A 367 -4.65 4.35 -4.56
CA TRP A 367 -3.48 4.08 -3.74
C TRP A 367 -3.68 4.64 -2.32
N PRO A 368 -3.53 3.83 -1.26
CA PRO A 368 -3.92 4.23 0.10
C PRO A 368 -2.83 5.08 0.77
N TRP A 369 -2.56 6.29 0.26
CA TRP A 369 -1.46 7.15 0.67
C TRP A 369 -1.34 7.35 2.19
N THR A 370 -2.45 7.61 2.87
CA THR A 370 -2.44 7.85 4.33
C THR A 370 -1.98 6.59 5.08
N ASP A 371 -2.53 5.42 4.76
CA ASP A 371 -2.13 4.15 5.36
C ASP A 371 -0.68 3.81 5.02
N TYR A 372 -0.27 4.03 3.75
CA TYR A 372 1.09 3.78 3.28
C TYR A 372 2.12 4.61 4.05
N MET A 373 1.92 5.93 4.19
CA MET A 373 2.81 6.82 4.94
C MET A 373 2.85 6.47 6.44
N ASN A 374 1.70 6.10 7.02
CA ASN A 374 1.64 5.65 8.41
C ASN A 374 2.48 4.39 8.64
N ARG A 375 2.42 3.41 7.72
CA ARG A 375 3.23 2.19 7.78
C ARG A 375 4.72 2.48 7.66
N ILE A 376 5.13 3.32 6.69
CA ILE A 376 6.53 3.73 6.53
C ILE A 376 7.06 4.34 7.83
N ASN A 377 6.35 5.30 8.39
CA ASN A 377 6.73 5.96 9.63
C ASN A 377 6.81 4.99 10.81
N SER A 378 5.86 4.07 10.92
CA SER A 378 5.87 3.03 11.94
C SER A 378 7.09 2.12 11.82
N TYR A 379 7.37 1.58 10.63
CA TYR A 379 8.55 0.71 10.40
C TYR A 379 9.86 1.44 10.60
N CYS A 380 9.92 2.71 10.23
CA CYS A 380 11.10 3.53 10.40
C CYS A 380 11.34 3.95 11.86
N SER A 381 10.33 3.94 12.68
CA SER A 381 10.42 4.25 14.11
C SER A 381 10.96 3.07 14.95
N THR A 382 11.03 1.86 14.40
CA THR A 382 11.40 0.63 15.14
C THR A 382 12.86 0.56 15.64
N GLY A 383 13.69 1.61 15.41
CA GLY A 383 15.03 1.75 16.03
C GLY A 383 15.05 2.56 17.33
N THR A 384 14.08 3.46 17.54
CA THR A 384 13.97 4.32 18.73
C THR A 384 12.71 4.07 19.54
N GLY A 385 11.80 3.18 19.10
CA GLY A 385 10.46 3.00 19.66
C GLY A 385 9.50 4.13 19.27
N ILE A 386 8.17 3.87 19.36
CA ILE A 386 7.17 4.93 19.22
C ILE A 386 7.17 5.71 20.53
N ILE A 387 7.42 7.02 20.47
CA ILE A 387 7.29 7.89 21.63
C ILE A 387 5.94 8.60 21.53
N VAL A 388 5.19 8.58 22.64
CA VAL A 388 3.97 9.37 22.82
C VAL A 388 4.24 10.36 23.94
N ASP A 389 4.43 11.62 23.59
CA ASP A 389 4.64 12.75 24.50
C ASP A 389 3.29 13.33 24.93
N SER A 390 3.21 13.89 26.13
CA SER A 390 2.04 14.60 26.65
C SER A 390 1.74 15.91 25.90
N ASN A 391 2.63 16.36 25.03
CA ASN A 391 2.41 17.46 24.09
C ASN A 391 2.33 16.93 22.66
N ASN A 392 1.15 16.98 22.06
CA ASN A 392 0.92 16.47 20.71
C ASN A 392 1.75 17.15 19.61
N THR A 393 2.33 18.33 19.84
CA THR A 393 3.24 18.96 18.88
C THR A 393 4.56 18.19 18.73
N ASN A 394 4.92 17.36 19.72
CA ASN A 394 6.10 16.50 19.72
C ASN A 394 5.80 15.09 19.16
N ASN A 395 4.53 14.75 18.94
CA ASN A 395 4.10 13.45 18.49
C ASN A 395 4.06 13.36 16.97
N ASN A 396 4.53 12.24 16.42
CA ASN A 396 4.18 11.87 15.05
C ASN A 396 2.70 11.45 15.04
N SER A 397 1.80 12.34 14.62
CA SER A 397 0.35 12.15 14.66
C SER A 397 -0.16 10.94 13.88
N SER A 398 0.65 10.39 12.98
CA SER A 398 0.30 9.17 12.23
C SER A 398 0.41 7.88 13.06
N VAL A 399 1.22 7.89 14.12
CA VAL A 399 1.48 6.71 14.97
C VAL A 399 1.38 6.97 16.47
N ALA A 400 1.24 8.22 16.90
CA ALA A 400 1.20 8.63 18.30
C ALA A 400 0.25 9.82 18.52
N LYS A 401 -0.56 9.74 19.56
CA LYS A 401 -1.37 10.86 20.04
C LYS A 401 -1.64 10.75 21.54
N TYR A 402 -1.84 11.88 22.18
CA TYR A 402 -2.09 11.98 23.61
C TYR A 402 -3.42 12.69 23.87
N GLU A 403 -4.17 12.22 24.85
CA GLU A 403 -5.48 12.79 25.21
C GLU A 403 -5.64 12.86 26.75
N VAL A 404 -6.10 14.00 27.24
CA VAL A 404 -6.53 14.23 28.62
C VAL A 404 -7.78 15.09 28.66
N SER A 405 -8.53 15.01 29.77
CA SER A 405 -9.63 15.93 30.03
C SER A 405 -9.12 17.29 30.56
N ALA A 406 -10.01 18.25 30.65
CA ALA A 406 -9.74 19.56 31.27
C ALA A 406 -9.43 19.53 32.78
N ASN A 407 -9.57 18.36 33.43
CA ASN A 407 -9.22 18.14 34.84
C ASN A 407 -7.72 17.92 35.06
N TRP A 408 -6.95 17.79 33.98
CA TRP A 408 -5.50 17.67 34.04
C TRP A 408 -4.85 19.05 33.82
N SER A 409 -3.91 19.38 34.67
CA SER A 409 -3.14 20.63 34.62
C SER A 409 -1.81 20.41 33.93
N THR A 410 -1.24 21.43 33.31
CA THR A 410 0.12 21.39 32.73
C THR A 410 1.17 21.74 33.80
N GLY A 411 2.34 21.09 33.70
CA GLY A 411 3.50 21.34 34.53
C GLY A 411 4.79 21.43 33.72
N SER A 412 5.79 22.17 34.28
CA SER A 412 7.08 22.37 33.63
C SER A 412 8.26 22.26 34.61
N SER A 413 8.11 21.53 35.72
CA SER A 413 9.23 21.28 36.65
C SER A 413 10.31 20.48 35.95
N ALA A 414 11.58 20.77 36.21
CA ALA A 414 12.72 20.12 35.56
C ALA A 414 12.67 18.58 35.62
N GLY A 415 13.15 17.92 34.59
CA GLY A 415 13.18 16.45 34.48
C GLY A 415 12.06 15.88 33.61
N TYR A 416 11.23 16.72 32.93
CA TYR A 416 10.25 16.27 31.96
C TYR A 416 10.92 15.83 30.63
N TYR A 417 10.16 15.03 29.87
CA TYR A 417 10.48 14.70 28.47
C TYR A 417 9.90 15.78 27.54
N GLY A 418 10.59 16.12 26.47
CA GLY A 418 10.09 17.08 25.47
C GLY A 418 9.85 18.49 26.02
N THR A 419 8.57 18.93 26.13
CA THR A 419 8.21 20.34 26.40
C THR A 419 7.30 20.53 27.61
N GLY A 420 7.25 19.59 28.56
CA GLY A 420 6.40 19.67 29.76
C GLY A 420 5.63 18.38 29.99
N TYR A 421 4.71 18.40 30.94
CA TYR A 421 3.91 17.24 31.32
C TYR A 421 2.51 17.65 31.80
N ASN A 422 1.57 16.70 31.85
CA ASN A 422 0.28 16.89 32.52
C ASN A 422 0.28 16.20 33.89
N TYR A 423 -0.48 16.74 34.83
CA TYR A 423 -0.68 16.11 36.14
C TYR A 423 -2.12 16.30 36.64
N ALA A 424 -2.59 15.39 37.47
CA ALA A 424 -3.88 15.50 38.11
C ALA A 424 -3.85 14.95 39.54
N SER A 425 -4.70 15.50 40.41
CA SER A 425 -4.89 14.98 41.77
C SER A 425 -5.51 13.57 41.71
N THR A 426 -5.01 12.70 42.59
CA THR A 426 -5.54 11.33 42.72
C THR A 426 -6.96 11.37 43.29
N GLN A 427 -7.89 10.70 42.62
CA GLN A 427 -9.31 10.58 43.00
C GLN A 427 -9.87 9.25 42.49
N ALA A 428 -10.90 8.71 43.17
CA ALA A 428 -11.59 7.50 42.75
C ALA A 428 -12.56 7.73 41.57
N ILE A 429 -12.04 8.22 40.46
CA ILE A 429 -12.79 8.51 39.22
C ILE A 429 -12.07 7.97 37.99
N SER A 430 -12.84 7.57 36.99
CA SER A 430 -12.31 7.14 35.68
C SER A 430 -12.09 8.36 34.79
N ASP A 431 -10.89 8.96 34.88
CA ASP A 431 -10.49 10.14 34.11
C ASP A 431 -8.96 10.05 33.83
N PRO A 432 -8.53 9.12 32.97
CA PRO A 432 -7.12 8.85 32.71
C PRO A 432 -6.49 9.83 31.72
N ALA A 433 -5.17 9.98 31.81
CA ALA A 433 -4.36 10.41 30.68
C ALA A 433 -4.15 9.23 29.73
N THR A 434 -4.37 9.43 28.44
CA THR A 434 -4.35 8.35 27.45
C THR A 434 -3.26 8.61 26.41
N PHE A 435 -2.32 7.67 26.31
CA PHE A 435 -1.25 7.62 25.32
C PHE A 435 -1.62 6.60 24.25
N TRP A 436 -1.95 7.04 23.04
CA TRP A 436 -2.30 6.21 21.92
C TRP A 436 -1.09 5.97 21.02
N PHE A 437 -0.95 4.73 20.55
CA PHE A 437 0.08 4.37 19.56
C PHE A 437 -0.46 3.38 18.54
N TYR A 438 0.00 3.52 17.29
CA TYR A 438 -0.41 2.68 16.17
C TYR A 438 0.61 1.58 15.90
N LEU A 439 0.16 0.35 15.75
CA LEU A 439 0.97 -0.77 15.28
C LEU A 439 0.40 -1.29 13.95
N PRO A 440 1.24 -1.45 12.91
CA PRO A 440 0.77 -1.95 11.61
C PRO A 440 0.46 -3.45 11.64
N ALA A 441 1.01 -4.19 12.60
CA ALA A 441 0.80 -5.61 12.81
C ALA A 441 0.77 -5.91 14.32
N ALA A 442 0.16 -7.04 14.69
CA ALA A 442 0.22 -7.53 16.05
C ALA A 442 1.67 -7.79 16.50
N ALA A 443 2.04 -7.32 17.69
CA ALA A 443 3.38 -7.47 18.22
C ALA A 443 3.41 -7.44 19.75
N THR A 444 4.36 -8.14 20.34
CA THR A 444 4.71 -7.99 21.77
C THR A 444 5.67 -6.80 21.89
N LYS A 445 5.31 -5.83 22.76
CA LYS A 445 6.04 -4.59 22.94
C LYS A 445 6.33 -4.34 24.41
N THR A 446 7.54 -3.82 24.70
CA THR A 446 7.87 -3.27 26.01
C THR A 446 7.46 -1.80 26.04
N ILE A 447 6.74 -1.42 27.09
CA ILE A 447 6.37 -0.03 27.37
C ILE A 447 7.32 0.51 28.43
N ASP A 448 7.99 1.62 28.11
CA ASP A 448 8.70 2.43 29.08
C ASP A 448 7.88 3.69 29.36
N ALA A 449 7.93 4.20 30.60
CA ALA A 449 7.29 5.46 30.96
C ALA A 449 8.32 6.44 31.51
N TRP A 450 8.07 7.73 31.24
CA TRP A 450 8.82 8.86 31.78
C TRP A 450 7.91 9.70 32.66
N TRP A 451 8.42 10.22 33.77
CA TRP A 451 7.71 11.14 34.65
C TRP A 451 8.67 12.06 35.40
N VAL A 452 8.15 13.16 35.90
CA VAL A 452 8.87 14.04 36.83
C VAL A 452 8.60 13.58 38.26
N ALA A 453 9.63 13.05 38.93
CA ALA A 453 9.53 12.57 40.30
C ALA A 453 9.34 13.73 41.31
N GLY A 454 8.71 13.41 42.46
CA GLY A 454 8.51 14.37 43.54
C GLY A 454 7.78 13.71 44.73
N SER A 455 8.00 14.21 45.96
CA SER A 455 7.44 13.65 47.18
C SER A 455 5.90 13.68 47.27
N ASN A 456 5.26 14.58 46.52
CA ASN A 456 3.80 14.68 46.43
C ASN A 456 3.21 13.85 45.28
N ARG A 457 4.01 13.04 44.57
CA ARG A 457 3.54 12.12 43.52
C ARG A 457 3.00 10.83 44.16
N SER A 458 2.14 10.13 43.40
CA SER A 458 1.64 8.81 43.82
C SER A 458 2.77 7.78 43.88
N ALA A 459 2.86 7.04 44.99
CA ALA A 459 3.74 5.89 45.11
C ALA A 459 3.18 4.65 44.40
N SER A 460 1.94 4.73 43.86
CA SER A 460 1.23 3.63 43.21
C SER A 460 0.41 4.11 41.98
N ALA A 461 1.02 4.89 41.10
CA ALA A 461 0.40 5.40 39.88
C ALA A 461 0.09 4.25 38.89
N PRO A 462 -1.20 3.98 38.56
CA PRO A 462 -1.56 2.82 37.73
C PRO A 462 -1.44 3.12 36.26
N PHE A 463 -0.61 2.35 35.54
CA PHE A 463 -0.60 2.30 34.08
C PHE A 463 -1.34 1.05 33.62
N ILE A 464 -2.26 1.21 32.65
CA ILE A 464 -3.13 0.15 32.13
C ILE A 464 -3.01 0.13 30.61
N ALA A 465 -2.60 -1.01 30.05
CA ALA A 465 -2.41 -1.20 28.62
C ALA A 465 -3.63 -1.90 28.00
N TYR A 466 -4.07 -1.38 26.84
CA TYR A 466 -5.19 -1.93 26.07
C TYR A 466 -4.77 -2.14 24.62
N ASN A 467 -5.22 -3.25 24.03
CA ASN A 467 -5.04 -3.49 22.60
C ASN A 467 -6.02 -2.67 21.75
N ALA A 468 -5.91 -2.76 20.42
CA ALA A 468 -6.73 -1.98 19.48
C ALA A 468 -8.23 -2.35 19.52
N SER A 469 -8.62 -3.51 20.05
CA SER A 469 -10.02 -3.88 20.29
C SER A 469 -10.57 -3.35 21.62
N GLY A 470 -9.74 -2.64 22.41
CA GLY A 470 -10.13 -2.11 23.71
C GLY A 470 -10.03 -3.13 24.88
N THR A 471 -9.46 -4.31 24.63
CA THR A 471 -9.23 -5.31 25.67
C THR A 471 -8.00 -4.92 26.49
N GLU A 472 -8.10 -4.96 27.83
CA GLU A 472 -6.96 -4.79 28.72
C GLU A 472 -5.98 -5.95 28.54
N VAL A 473 -4.72 -5.63 28.21
CA VAL A 473 -3.65 -6.62 28.00
C VAL A 473 -2.64 -6.64 29.15
N GLY A 474 -2.72 -5.66 30.06
CA GLY A 474 -1.92 -5.64 31.26
C GLY A 474 -2.03 -4.36 32.06
N ARG A 475 -1.60 -4.42 33.32
CA ARG A 475 -1.48 -3.24 34.18
C ARG A 475 -0.32 -3.35 35.15
N VAL A 476 0.15 -2.19 35.58
CA VAL A 476 1.21 -2.08 36.60
C VAL A 476 1.03 -0.80 37.39
N SER A 477 1.44 -0.78 38.66
CA SER A 477 1.52 0.45 39.46
C SER A 477 2.98 0.83 39.65
N VAL A 478 3.31 2.10 39.39
CA VAL A 478 4.68 2.62 39.54
C VAL A 478 4.76 3.67 40.65
N ASN A 479 5.92 3.75 41.26
CA ASN A 479 6.21 4.79 42.25
C ASN A 479 6.78 6.03 41.55
N GLN A 480 5.95 7.04 41.39
CA GLN A 480 6.37 8.30 40.78
C GLN A 480 7.09 9.26 41.73
N GLN A 481 7.32 8.89 42.99
CA GLN A 481 8.15 9.67 43.92
C GLN A 481 9.65 9.48 43.63
N ALA A 482 10.02 8.47 42.89
CA ALA A 482 11.40 8.12 42.56
C ALA A 482 11.57 7.81 41.06
N ASN A 483 12.81 7.65 40.62
CA ASN A 483 13.18 7.26 39.24
C ASN A 483 12.65 8.16 38.11
N GLY A 484 12.31 9.42 38.38
CA GLY A 484 11.94 10.39 37.35
C GLY A 484 13.11 10.85 36.48
N GLY A 485 12.79 11.54 35.37
CA GLY A 485 13.78 12.10 34.47
C GLY A 485 14.53 11.06 33.62
N LYS A 486 13.96 9.87 33.43
CA LYS A 486 14.51 8.78 32.61
C LYS A 486 13.43 7.80 32.17
N TRP A 487 13.70 7.01 31.14
CA TRP A 487 12.87 5.89 30.73
C TRP A 487 12.92 4.75 31.76
N ASN A 488 11.77 4.25 32.15
CA ASN A 488 11.60 3.14 33.08
C ASN A 488 10.69 2.09 32.44
N ALA A 489 11.18 0.87 32.24
CA ALA A 489 10.35 -0.22 31.73
C ALA A 489 9.23 -0.54 32.72
N ILE A 490 7.98 -0.46 32.28
CA ILE A 490 6.81 -0.67 33.12
C ILE A 490 6.07 -1.98 32.82
N GLY A 491 6.32 -2.59 31.65
CA GLY A 491 5.77 -3.89 31.30
C GLY A 491 5.99 -4.27 29.85
N THR A 492 5.77 -5.56 29.56
CA THR A 492 5.84 -6.11 28.19
C THR A 492 4.54 -6.85 27.93
N TRP A 493 3.80 -6.45 26.88
CA TRP A 493 2.47 -6.98 26.59
C TRP A 493 2.27 -7.20 25.10
N SER A 494 1.30 -8.07 24.75
CA SER A 494 0.94 -8.35 23.35
C SER A 494 -0.18 -7.42 22.89
N PHE A 495 0.09 -6.67 21.84
CA PHE A 495 -0.83 -5.71 21.23
C PHE A 495 -1.28 -6.20 19.84
N SER A 496 -2.48 -5.81 19.43
CA SER A 496 -2.99 -6.10 18.09
C SER A 496 -2.61 -5.02 17.08
N ALA A 497 -2.76 -5.31 15.78
CA ALA A 497 -2.68 -4.27 14.74
C ALA A 497 -3.74 -3.18 14.97
N GLY A 498 -3.40 -1.93 14.66
CA GLY A 498 -4.27 -0.77 14.83
C GLY A 498 -3.84 0.14 16.00
N TRP A 499 -4.77 1.03 16.43
CA TRP A 499 -4.54 1.98 17.51
C TRP A 499 -4.71 1.30 18.87
N ASN A 500 -3.60 1.11 19.57
CA ASN A 500 -3.52 0.63 20.94
C ASN A 500 -3.35 1.80 21.89
N LYS A 501 -3.49 1.59 23.21
CA LYS A 501 -3.31 2.66 24.18
C LYS A 501 -2.72 2.19 25.50
N VAL A 502 -2.02 3.09 26.18
CA VAL A 502 -1.70 3.00 27.60
C VAL A 502 -2.38 4.16 28.33
N GLN A 503 -3.05 3.88 29.41
CA GLN A 503 -3.73 4.86 30.25
C GLN A 503 -3.04 4.99 31.59
N LEU A 504 -2.69 6.20 32.01
CA LEU A 504 -2.33 6.52 33.37
C LEU A 504 -3.60 6.91 34.12
N SER A 505 -4.02 6.07 35.05
CA SER A 505 -5.22 6.33 35.86
C SER A 505 -4.88 7.24 37.04
N ARG A 506 -5.80 8.16 37.35
CA ARG A 506 -5.75 8.93 38.60
C ARG A 506 -6.52 8.25 39.75
N TRP A 507 -7.13 7.10 39.49
CA TRP A 507 -7.84 6.30 40.52
C TRP A 507 -6.85 5.45 41.29
N THR A 508 -6.28 6.06 42.33
CA THR A 508 -5.33 5.47 43.28
C THR A 508 -5.44 6.18 44.63
N THR A 509 -4.57 5.86 45.59
CA THR A 509 -4.55 6.46 46.94
C THR A 509 -4.64 7.99 46.84
N THR A 510 -5.64 8.57 47.52
CA THR A 510 -5.90 10.03 47.49
C THR A 510 -4.85 10.81 48.27
N GLY A 511 -4.76 12.14 47.99
CA GLY A 511 -3.80 13.02 48.65
C GLY A 511 -2.48 13.23 47.90
N TYR A 512 -2.35 12.66 46.72
CA TYR A 512 -1.19 12.77 45.83
C TYR A 512 -1.57 13.30 44.45
N VAL A 513 -0.61 13.39 43.56
CA VAL A 513 -0.83 13.64 42.13
C VAL A 513 -0.19 12.53 41.30
N VAL A 514 -0.76 12.24 40.13
CA VAL A 514 -0.14 11.43 39.08
C VAL A 514 0.39 12.34 37.99
N VAL A 515 1.52 11.95 37.38
CA VAL A 515 2.21 12.72 36.33
C VAL A 515 2.21 11.91 35.03
N ALA A 516 1.59 12.46 34.00
CA ALA A 516 1.58 11.95 32.64
C ALA A 516 2.54 12.81 31.81
N ASP A 517 3.67 12.22 31.42
CA ASP A 517 4.72 12.91 30.70
C ASP A 517 4.92 12.26 29.31
N ALA A 518 5.58 11.12 29.24
CA ALA A 518 5.73 10.39 27.99
C ALA A 518 5.76 8.87 28.21
N ILE A 519 5.39 8.11 27.15
CA ILE A 519 5.69 6.68 27.04
C ILE A 519 6.52 6.39 25.80
N GLN A 520 7.31 5.32 25.85
CA GLN A 520 8.03 4.74 24.72
C GLN A 520 7.56 3.30 24.52
N VAL A 521 7.21 2.93 23.29
CA VAL A 521 6.79 1.59 22.86
C VAL A 521 7.92 1.00 22.02
N ARG A 522 8.65 -0.01 22.53
CA ARG A 522 9.82 -0.60 21.85
C ARG A 522 9.74 -2.12 21.69
#